data_b395ebaf0a6b87b92983b9aee22506f9
#
_entry.id   b395ebaf0a6b87b92983b9aee22506f9
#
_cell.length_a   1.000
_cell.length_b   1.000
_cell.length_c   1.000
_cell.angle_alpha   90.00
_cell.angle_beta   90.00
_cell.angle_gamma   90.00
#
_symmetry.space_group_name_H-M   'P 1'
#
loop_
_entity.id
_entity.type
_entity.pdbx_description
1 polymer ?
#
loop_
_entity_poly.entity_id
_entity_poly.type
_entity_poly.pdbx_seq_one_letter_code
_entity_poly.pdbx_strand_id
1 'polypeptide(L)'
;IDFGGSNPELPLDKLFLEQLRPGDIFTHTYAHVNGRTPIVAENGKVRDYVFEAQKRGIVFDVGHGGGSFLFEQAVPAIKQGLKPDVISTDLHTGSMNGGMKNINNVMSKFLNMGLSIQEVIAATTSKPAKYLQRKDLGHLSVGGLADVSILNQRKGEFGFIDTRGKRMEGNQKLECELTLKDGKVVYDLNGLTSKDWTKK
;
A
#
# COMPACT_ATOMS: atom_id res chain seq x y z
N ILE A 1 14.86 -2.68 -1.37
CA ILE A 1 15.47 -2.07 -2.56
C ILE A 1 14.50 -1.12 -3.19
N ASP A 2 14.92 0.09 -3.37
CA ASP A 2 14.23 1.13 -4.13
C ASP A 2 15.15 1.53 -5.29
N PHE A 3 14.64 1.41 -6.52
CA PHE A 3 15.34 1.89 -7.70
C PHE A 3 14.35 2.31 -8.80
N GLY A 4 14.69 3.37 -9.51
CA GLY A 4 14.00 3.78 -10.72
C GLY A 4 14.39 2.95 -11.94
N GLY A 5 14.41 3.55 -13.10
CA GLY A 5 14.99 2.92 -14.29
C GLY A 5 16.52 2.99 -14.28
N SER A 6 17.17 2.04 -14.90
CA SER A 6 18.62 2.03 -15.12
C SER A 6 18.97 1.84 -16.59
N ASN A 7 20.18 2.26 -16.97
CA ASN A 7 20.71 2.03 -18.28
C ASN A 7 22.14 1.44 -18.16
N PRO A 8 22.37 0.19 -18.57
CA PRO A 8 21.38 -0.74 -19.14
C PRO A 8 20.28 -1.13 -18.15
N GLU A 9 19.15 -1.63 -18.70
CA GLU A 9 18.04 -2.13 -17.90
C GLU A 9 18.47 -3.22 -16.93
N LEU A 10 18.07 -3.11 -15.65
CA LEU A 10 18.39 -4.11 -14.65
C LEU A 10 17.50 -5.36 -14.84
N PRO A 11 18.09 -6.55 -15.00
CA PRO A 11 17.34 -7.79 -15.13
C PRO A 11 16.69 -8.18 -13.79
N LEU A 12 15.35 -8.04 -13.70
CA LEU A 12 14.59 -8.30 -12.47
C LEU A 12 14.62 -9.78 -12.05
N ASP A 13 14.70 -10.70 -12.98
CA ASP A 13 14.84 -12.15 -12.71
C ASP A 13 16.09 -12.44 -11.86
N LYS A 14 17.26 -11.95 -12.28
CA LYS A 14 18.50 -12.08 -11.51
C LYS A 14 18.41 -11.38 -10.16
N LEU A 15 17.85 -10.17 -10.14
CA LEU A 15 17.65 -9.44 -8.87
C LEU A 15 16.85 -10.28 -7.89
N PHE A 16 15.69 -10.81 -8.31
CA PHE A 16 14.77 -11.53 -7.45
C PHE A 16 15.23 -12.94 -7.07
N LEU A 17 15.88 -13.64 -8.00
CA LEU A 17 16.21 -15.04 -7.79
C LEU A 17 17.63 -15.27 -7.26
N GLU A 18 18.56 -14.38 -7.56
CA GLU A 18 19.98 -14.57 -7.23
C GLU A 18 20.50 -13.57 -6.19
N GLN A 19 20.07 -12.31 -6.24
CA GLN A 19 20.67 -11.24 -5.43
C GLN A 19 19.91 -10.95 -4.15
N LEU A 20 18.57 -10.91 -4.20
CA LEU A 20 17.75 -10.66 -3.03
C LEU A 20 17.64 -11.89 -2.13
N ARG A 21 17.63 -11.66 -0.83
CA ARG A 21 17.48 -12.69 0.21
C ARG A 21 16.05 -12.73 0.75
N PRO A 22 15.59 -13.84 1.30
CA PRO A 22 14.35 -13.88 2.07
C PRO A 22 14.32 -12.77 3.13
N GLY A 23 13.25 -11.97 3.14
CA GLY A 23 13.08 -10.82 4.02
C GLY A 23 13.56 -9.49 3.44
N ASP A 24 14.31 -9.47 2.34
CA ASP A 24 14.59 -8.22 1.63
C ASP A 24 13.30 -7.66 1.02
N ILE A 25 13.15 -6.34 1.02
CA ILE A 25 11.95 -5.64 0.57
C ILE A 25 12.19 -5.04 -0.81
N PHE A 26 11.32 -5.36 -1.75
CA PHE A 26 11.24 -4.73 -3.07
C PHE A 26 10.07 -3.77 -3.10
N THR A 27 10.36 -2.46 -3.15
CA THR A 27 9.33 -1.43 -3.22
C THR A 27 9.00 -1.01 -4.65
N HIS A 28 7.95 -0.22 -4.80
CA HIS A 28 7.42 0.19 -6.11
C HIS A 28 7.01 -1.00 -6.98
N THR A 29 6.41 -2.00 -6.36
CA THR A 29 6.05 -3.27 -7.01
C THR A 29 5.27 -3.07 -8.32
N TYR A 30 4.34 -2.14 -8.34
CA TYR A 30 3.44 -1.90 -9.48
C TYR A 30 3.88 -0.75 -10.38
N ALA A 31 5.16 -0.41 -10.36
CA ALA A 31 5.73 0.58 -11.26
C ALA A 31 5.97 0.00 -12.67
N HIS A 32 5.88 0.87 -13.65
CA HIS A 32 6.35 0.64 -15.01
C HIS A 32 7.04 1.92 -15.46
N VAL A 33 8.34 1.99 -15.24
CA VAL A 33 9.20 3.11 -15.59
C VAL A 33 10.21 2.69 -16.65
N ASN A 34 10.67 3.64 -17.45
CA ASN A 34 11.67 3.38 -18.47
C ASN A 34 12.97 2.84 -17.83
N GLY A 35 13.59 1.83 -18.45
CA GLY A 35 14.81 1.19 -17.95
C GLY A 35 14.60 0.27 -16.75
N ARG A 36 13.35 -0.16 -16.51
CA ARG A 36 13.00 -1.16 -15.50
C ARG A 36 11.93 -2.11 -16.03
N THR A 37 12.22 -3.40 -16.05
CA THR A 37 11.26 -4.43 -16.44
C THR A 37 10.03 -4.38 -15.51
N PRO A 38 8.79 -4.26 -16.03
CA PRO A 38 7.59 -4.33 -15.19
C PRO A 38 7.31 -5.77 -14.77
N ILE A 39 6.63 -5.95 -13.63
CA ILE A 39 6.28 -7.29 -13.11
C ILE A 39 5.20 -8.00 -13.95
N VAL A 40 4.33 -7.24 -14.60
CA VAL A 40 3.34 -7.74 -15.56
C VAL A 40 3.86 -7.48 -16.97
N ALA A 41 3.97 -8.54 -17.75
CA ALA A 41 4.42 -8.47 -19.14
C ALA A 41 3.34 -7.87 -20.06
N GLU A 42 3.71 -7.53 -21.31
CA GLU A 42 2.79 -6.96 -22.31
C GLU A 42 1.56 -7.83 -22.60
N ASN A 43 1.68 -9.15 -22.45
CA ASN A 43 0.58 -10.09 -22.60
C ASN A 43 -0.39 -10.13 -21.39
N GLY A 44 -0.19 -9.24 -20.40
CA GLY A 44 -1.00 -9.14 -19.19
C GLY A 44 -0.70 -10.21 -18.12
N LYS A 45 0.29 -11.08 -18.31
CA LYS A 45 0.68 -12.10 -17.33
C LYS A 45 1.73 -11.58 -16.38
N VAL A 46 1.61 -11.90 -15.12
CA VAL A 46 2.69 -11.74 -14.14
C VAL A 46 3.83 -12.68 -14.54
N ARG A 47 5.05 -12.20 -14.51
CA ARG A 47 6.23 -12.99 -14.85
C ARG A 47 6.44 -14.06 -13.78
N ASP A 48 6.66 -15.30 -14.17
CA ASP A 48 6.73 -16.46 -13.28
C ASP A 48 7.75 -16.28 -12.14
N TYR A 49 8.91 -15.72 -12.45
CA TYR A 49 9.95 -15.45 -11.45
C TYR A 49 9.51 -14.49 -10.33
N VAL A 50 8.47 -13.69 -10.52
CA VAL A 50 7.92 -12.80 -9.47
C VAL A 50 7.19 -13.62 -8.41
N PHE A 51 6.42 -14.63 -8.81
CA PHE A 51 5.80 -15.57 -7.87
C PHE A 51 6.86 -16.41 -7.13
N GLU A 52 7.92 -16.85 -7.84
CA GLU A 52 9.02 -17.57 -7.23
C GLU A 52 9.73 -16.70 -6.18
N ALA A 53 9.96 -15.43 -6.49
CA ALA A 53 10.55 -14.48 -5.55
C ALA A 53 9.68 -14.30 -4.29
N GLN A 54 8.37 -14.13 -4.45
CA GLN A 54 7.45 -14.04 -3.31
C GLN A 54 7.46 -15.32 -2.47
N LYS A 55 7.45 -16.49 -3.14
CA LYS A 55 7.56 -17.79 -2.45
C LYS A 55 8.88 -17.98 -1.71
N ARG A 56 9.98 -17.43 -2.22
CA ARG A 56 11.29 -17.39 -1.53
C ARG A 56 11.28 -16.48 -0.32
N GLY A 57 10.30 -15.62 -0.15
CA GLY A 57 10.19 -14.69 0.98
C GLY A 57 10.71 -13.28 0.69
N ILE A 58 10.86 -12.89 -0.58
CA ILE A 58 11.03 -11.49 -0.93
C ILE A 58 9.72 -10.75 -0.64
N VAL A 59 9.81 -9.64 0.06
CA VAL A 59 8.67 -8.83 0.49
C VAL A 59 8.33 -7.81 -0.60
N PHE A 60 7.10 -7.84 -1.09
CA PHE A 60 6.64 -6.90 -2.10
C PHE A 60 5.88 -5.74 -1.46
N ASP A 61 6.45 -4.54 -1.57
CA ASP A 61 5.88 -3.30 -1.05
C ASP A 61 5.31 -2.43 -2.17
N VAL A 62 4.18 -1.79 -1.90
CA VAL A 62 3.49 -0.95 -2.88
C VAL A 62 4.29 0.29 -3.25
N GLY A 63 4.76 1.06 -2.25
CA GLY A 63 5.50 2.30 -2.47
C GLY A 63 4.83 3.19 -3.53
N HIS A 64 3.56 3.59 -3.32
CA HIS A 64 2.73 4.18 -4.38
C HIS A 64 3.36 5.40 -5.05
N GLY A 65 3.86 6.36 -4.26
CA GLY A 65 4.54 7.56 -4.73
C GLY A 65 3.77 8.39 -5.75
N GLY A 66 4.50 9.26 -6.41
CA GLY A 66 4.01 10.10 -7.50
C GLY A 66 4.18 9.48 -8.90
N GLY A 67 5.02 8.45 -9.05
CA GLY A 67 5.38 7.82 -10.33
C GLY A 67 5.33 6.29 -10.37
N SER A 68 5.08 5.62 -9.24
CA SER A 68 5.43 4.22 -9.04
C SER A 68 4.24 3.27 -8.89
N PHE A 69 3.02 3.70 -9.23
CA PHE A 69 1.84 2.86 -9.14
C PHE A 69 0.93 2.99 -10.36
N LEU A 70 0.69 1.88 -11.05
CA LEU A 70 -0.16 1.84 -12.23
C LEU A 70 -1.22 0.74 -12.10
N PHE A 71 -2.45 1.05 -12.45
CA PHE A 71 -3.53 0.05 -12.49
C PHE A 71 -3.26 -1.04 -13.52
N GLU A 72 -2.57 -0.73 -14.63
CA GLU A 72 -2.18 -1.71 -15.64
C GLU A 72 -1.20 -2.78 -15.12
N GLN A 73 -0.52 -2.49 -14.00
CA GLN A 73 0.34 -3.46 -13.30
C GLN A 73 -0.37 -4.09 -12.10
N ALA A 74 -1.03 -3.29 -11.26
CA ALA A 74 -1.63 -3.76 -10.01
C ALA A 74 -2.85 -4.67 -10.23
N VAL A 75 -3.78 -4.27 -11.11
CA VAL A 75 -5.03 -5.01 -11.32
C VAL A 75 -4.78 -6.43 -11.86
N PRO A 76 -4.02 -6.64 -12.95
CA PRO A 76 -3.76 -8.00 -13.44
C PRO A 76 -2.90 -8.81 -12.46
N ALA A 77 -1.97 -8.19 -11.73
CA ALA A 77 -1.16 -8.87 -10.73
C ALA A 77 -2.04 -9.45 -9.60
N ILE A 78 -2.92 -8.63 -9.03
CA ILE A 78 -3.83 -9.07 -7.96
C ILE A 78 -4.80 -10.14 -8.45
N LYS A 79 -5.37 -10.00 -9.65
CA LYS A 79 -6.25 -11.01 -10.26
C LYS A 79 -5.57 -12.36 -10.45
N GLN A 80 -4.27 -12.39 -10.66
CA GLN A 80 -3.46 -13.59 -10.78
C GLN A 80 -2.92 -14.10 -9.44
N GLY A 81 -3.26 -13.45 -8.32
CA GLY A 81 -2.90 -13.89 -6.98
C GLY A 81 -1.63 -13.25 -6.40
N LEU A 82 -0.94 -12.38 -7.15
CA LEU A 82 0.19 -11.64 -6.63
C LEU A 82 -0.31 -10.44 -5.80
N LYS A 83 -0.51 -10.67 -4.51
CA LYS A 83 -0.91 -9.63 -3.56
C LYS A 83 0.32 -8.98 -2.93
N PRO A 84 0.29 -7.67 -2.60
CA PRO A 84 1.40 -7.03 -1.91
C PRO A 84 1.48 -7.53 -0.46
N ASP A 85 2.69 -7.62 0.05
CA ASP A 85 2.95 -7.91 1.47
C ASP A 85 2.74 -6.67 2.32
N VAL A 86 3.16 -5.52 1.81
CA VAL A 86 3.06 -4.21 2.47
C VAL A 86 2.38 -3.20 1.54
N ILE A 87 1.49 -2.39 2.10
CA ILE A 87 0.88 -1.24 1.43
C ILE A 87 1.45 0.02 2.06
N SER A 88 2.27 0.73 1.31
CA SER A 88 2.91 1.98 1.72
C SER A 88 2.62 3.11 0.73
N THR A 89 2.87 4.35 1.15
CA THR A 89 2.51 5.54 0.38
C THR A 89 3.64 6.13 -0.43
N ASP A 90 4.88 6.04 0.04
CA ASP A 90 5.97 6.89 -0.48
C ASP A 90 5.53 8.36 -0.55
N LEU A 91 5.02 8.87 0.59
CA LEU A 91 4.49 10.23 0.69
C LEU A 91 5.60 11.27 0.62
N HIS A 92 5.53 12.14 -0.36
CA HIS A 92 6.37 13.32 -0.50
C HIS A 92 5.57 14.48 -1.11
N THR A 93 6.12 15.67 -1.12
CA THR A 93 5.43 16.89 -1.60
C THR A 93 4.90 16.78 -3.02
N GLY A 94 5.58 16.05 -3.91
CA GLY A 94 5.14 15.81 -5.29
C GLY A 94 4.05 14.75 -5.43
N SER A 95 3.85 13.86 -4.45
CA SER A 95 2.89 12.76 -4.54
C SER A 95 1.57 13.02 -3.83
N MET A 96 1.55 13.88 -2.80
CA MET A 96 0.36 14.12 -1.96
C MET A 96 -0.84 14.68 -2.73
N ASN A 97 -0.62 15.47 -3.77
CA ASN A 97 -1.66 16.02 -4.62
C ASN A 97 -1.94 15.19 -5.88
N GLY A 98 -1.14 14.15 -6.12
CA GLY A 98 -1.32 13.21 -7.22
C GLY A 98 -2.31 12.08 -6.89
N GLY A 99 -2.18 10.96 -7.57
CA GLY A 99 -3.03 9.77 -7.37
C GLY A 99 -2.90 9.11 -6.01
N MET A 100 -1.77 9.28 -5.32
CA MET A 100 -1.50 8.67 -4.02
C MET A 100 -2.39 9.26 -2.92
N LYS A 101 -2.46 10.59 -2.79
CA LYS A 101 -3.22 11.32 -1.77
C LYS A 101 -2.72 11.06 -0.33
N ASN A 102 -3.15 9.94 0.26
CA ASN A 102 -2.84 9.48 1.61
C ASN A 102 -2.98 7.96 1.70
N ILE A 103 -2.61 7.38 2.84
CA ILE A 103 -2.66 5.93 3.05
C ILE A 103 -4.06 5.36 2.86
N ASN A 104 -5.12 6.04 3.33
CA ASN A 104 -6.50 5.55 3.21
C ASN A 104 -6.95 5.48 1.74
N ASN A 105 -6.46 6.39 0.88
CA ASN A 105 -6.70 6.34 -0.55
C ASN A 105 -6.01 5.13 -1.19
N VAL A 106 -4.76 4.86 -0.82
CA VAL A 106 -4.02 3.67 -1.31
C VAL A 106 -4.70 2.39 -0.85
N MET A 107 -5.03 2.27 0.45
CA MET A 107 -5.78 1.13 1.00
C MET A 107 -7.10 0.90 0.26
N SER A 108 -7.84 1.98 -0.02
CA SER A 108 -9.12 1.92 -0.74
C SER A 108 -8.98 1.37 -2.16
N LYS A 109 -7.89 1.67 -2.85
CA LYS A 109 -7.60 1.07 -4.17
C LYS A 109 -7.50 -0.45 -4.08
N PHE A 110 -6.77 -0.97 -3.09
CA PHE A 110 -6.59 -2.40 -2.92
C PHE A 110 -7.89 -3.12 -2.51
N LEU A 111 -8.75 -2.48 -1.70
CA LEU A 111 -10.10 -3.00 -1.42
C LEU A 111 -10.93 -3.14 -2.71
N ASN A 112 -10.88 -2.14 -3.60
CA ASN A 112 -11.62 -2.17 -4.86
C ASN A 112 -10.97 -3.05 -5.93
N MET A 113 -9.72 -3.47 -5.74
CA MET A 113 -9.05 -4.49 -6.55
C MET A 113 -9.26 -5.92 -6.04
N GLY A 114 -9.98 -6.09 -4.90
CA GLY A 114 -10.42 -7.39 -4.42
C GLY A 114 -9.71 -7.94 -3.19
N LEU A 115 -8.85 -7.16 -2.52
CA LEU A 115 -8.35 -7.53 -1.20
C LEU A 115 -9.45 -7.34 -0.15
N SER A 116 -9.48 -8.23 0.84
CA SER A 116 -10.34 -8.05 2.02
C SER A 116 -9.86 -6.92 2.91
N ILE A 117 -10.75 -6.40 3.74
CA ILE A 117 -10.40 -5.36 4.72
C ILE A 117 -9.30 -5.84 5.68
N GLN A 118 -9.36 -7.11 6.09
CA GLN A 118 -8.35 -7.71 6.95
C GLN A 118 -6.97 -7.75 6.29
N GLU A 119 -6.89 -8.13 5.00
CA GLU A 119 -5.64 -8.13 4.25
C GLU A 119 -5.05 -6.72 4.12
N VAL A 120 -5.88 -5.74 3.81
CA VAL A 120 -5.45 -4.35 3.65
C VAL A 120 -4.97 -3.77 4.98
N ILE A 121 -5.70 -3.99 6.08
CA ILE A 121 -5.27 -3.55 7.42
C ILE A 121 -3.97 -4.24 7.83
N ALA A 122 -3.86 -5.56 7.66
CA ALA A 122 -2.63 -6.28 7.99
C ALA A 122 -1.43 -5.78 7.18
N ALA A 123 -1.62 -5.48 5.89
CA ALA A 123 -0.58 -4.96 5.01
C ALA A 123 -0.12 -3.53 5.35
N THR A 124 -0.88 -2.79 6.15
CA THR A 124 -0.54 -1.43 6.62
C THR A 124 -0.16 -1.35 8.10
N THR A 125 -0.27 -2.45 8.85
CA THR A 125 -0.03 -2.49 10.30
C THR A 125 0.89 -3.63 10.72
N SER A 126 0.36 -4.81 10.96
CA SER A 126 1.09 -5.95 11.53
C SER A 126 2.19 -6.51 10.62
N LYS A 127 1.96 -6.54 9.30
CA LYS A 127 2.97 -7.03 8.36
C LYS A 127 4.19 -6.10 8.28
N PRO A 128 4.06 -4.77 8.01
CA PRO A 128 5.22 -3.89 8.04
C PRO A 128 5.92 -3.87 9.39
N ALA A 129 5.20 -3.90 10.53
CA ALA A 129 5.80 -4.01 11.84
C ALA A 129 6.67 -5.27 11.99
N LYS A 130 6.17 -6.42 11.51
CA LYS A 130 6.92 -7.68 11.48
C LYS A 130 8.21 -7.58 10.65
N TYR A 131 8.13 -7.04 9.43
CA TYR A 131 9.30 -6.93 8.54
C TYR A 131 10.35 -5.94 9.07
N LEU A 132 9.90 -4.88 9.75
CA LEU A 132 10.78 -3.92 10.43
C LEU A 132 11.25 -4.39 11.81
N GLN A 133 10.86 -5.61 12.24
CA GLN A 133 11.17 -6.20 13.54
C GLN A 133 10.69 -5.34 14.74
N ARG A 134 9.63 -4.54 14.53
CA ARG A 134 9.02 -3.69 15.54
C ARG A 134 7.86 -4.42 16.21
N LYS A 135 8.20 -5.24 17.23
CA LYS A 135 7.21 -6.03 17.98
C LYS A 135 6.27 -5.20 18.84
N ASP A 136 6.60 -3.95 19.07
CA ASP A 136 5.83 -2.95 19.82
C ASP A 136 4.75 -2.26 18.98
N LEU A 137 4.71 -2.51 17.65
CA LEU A 137 3.80 -1.88 16.70
C LEU A 137 2.88 -2.87 15.98
N GLY A 138 1.81 -2.35 15.39
CA GLY A 138 0.94 -3.10 14.47
C GLY A 138 -0.06 -4.03 15.17
N HIS A 139 -0.32 -3.85 16.45
CA HIS A 139 -1.30 -4.61 17.24
C HIS A 139 -1.98 -3.75 18.32
N LEU A 140 -3.11 -4.24 18.83
CA LEU A 140 -3.92 -3.59 19.88
C LEU A 140 -3.90 -4.37 21.19
N SER A 141 -2.80 -5.07 21.49
CA SER A 141 -2.66 -5.83 22.74
C SER A 141 -2.56 -4.92 23.95
N VAL A 142 -3.06 -5.37 25.10
CA VAL A 142 -2.94 -4.63 26.37
C VAL A 142 -1.45 -4.41 26.67
N GLY A 143 -1.09 -3.17 27.02
CA GLY A 143 0.28 -2.75 27.26
C GLY A 143 1.06 -2.33 26.00
N GLY A 144 0.47 -2.45 24.80
CA GLY A 144 1.04 -1.92 23.56
C GLY A 144 0.90 -0.39 23.46
N LEU A 145 1.60 0.20 22.49
CA LEU A 145 1.47 1.61 22.19
C LEU A 145 0.05 1.94 21.71
N ALA A 146 -0.54 2.97 22.30
CA ALA A 146 -1.90 3.41 21.95
C ALA A 146 -1.90 4.37 20.72
N ASP A 147 -1.26 3.93 19.64
CA ASP A 147 -1.30 4.57 18.32
C ASP A 147 -2.39 3.89 17.50
N VAL A 148 -3.58 4.49 17.43
CA VAL A 148 -4.78 3.86 16.88
C VAL A 148 -5.44 4.78 15.86
N SER A 149 -5.81 4.24 14.70
CA SER A 149 -6.70 4.90 13.75
C SER A 149 -8.04 4.18 13.68
N ILE A 150 -9.12 4.91 13.84
CA ILE A 150 -10.48 4.44 13.62
C ILE A 150 -10.89 4.85 12.21
N LEU A 151 -11.25 3.86 11.40
CA LEU A 151 -11.57 4.04 10.00
C LEU A 151 -13.05 3.73 9.74
N ASN A 152 -13.68 4.54 8.92
CA ASN A 152 -15.00 4.29 8.37
C ASN A 152 -14.88 3.72 6.96
N GLN A 153 -15.50 2.57 6.70
CA GLN A 153 -15.62 1.97 5.37
C GLN A 153 -16.91 2.46 4.70
N ARG A 154 -16.80 3.54 3.97
CA ARG A 154 -17.94 4.12 3.24
C ARG A 154 -18.26 3.32 1.99
N LYS A 155 -19.55 3.13 1.72
CA LYS A 155 -20.08 2.61 0.46
C LYS A 155 -20.60 3.75 -0.41
N GLY A 156 -20.44 3.63 -1.73
CA GLY A 156 -20.85 4.66 -2.69
C GLY A 156 -20.08 4.52 -4.00
N GLU A 157 -20.16 5.53 -4.84
CA GLU A 157 -19.42 5.61 -6.10
C GLU A 157 -18.18 6.48 -5.90
N PHE A 158 -17.01 5.91 -6.11
CA PHE A 158 -15.72 6.57 -5.93
C PHE A 158 -14.84 6.39 -7.16
N GLY A 159 -14.01 7.40 -7.43
CA GLY A 159 -12.97 7.33 -8.45
C GLY A 159 -11.58 7.34 -7.82
N PHE A 160 -10.70 6.47 -8.28
CA PHE A 160 -9.30 6.40 -7.89
C PHE A 160 -8.42 6.62 -9.12
N ILE A 161 -7.34 7.36 -8.97
CA ILE A 161 -6.40 7.62 -10.06
C ILE A 161 -5.03 7.04 -9.76
N ASP A 162 -4.40 6.49 -10.79
CA ASP A 162 -3.00 6.05 -10.72
C ASP A 162 -2.03 7.20 -10.97
N THR A 163 -0.74 6.91 -11.02
CA THR A 163 0.30 7.93 -11.19
C THR A 163 0.39 8.49 -12.60
N ARG A 164 -0.31 7.91 -13.60
CA ARG A 164 -0.46 8.44 -14.96
C ARG A 164 -1.84 9.07 -15.20
N GLY A 165 -2.64 9.25 -14.13
CA GLY A 165 -3.96 9.87 -14.22
C GLY A 165 -5.08 8.96 -14.75
N LYS A 166 -4.81 7.66 -14.95
CA LYS A 166 -5.86 6.70 -15.33
C LYS A 166 -6.79 6.46 -14.14
N ARG A 167 -8.10 6.44 -14.40
CA ARG A 167 -9.14 6.31 -13.36
C ARG A 167 -9.64 4.87 -13.26
N MET A 168 -9.74 4.38 -12.04
CA MET A 168 -10.46 3.16 -11.67
C MET A 168 -11.70 3.54 -10.86
N GLU A 169 -12.84 2.93 -11.16
CA GLU A 169 -14.05 3.04 -10.37
C GLU A 169 -14.02 2.09 -9.18
N GLY A 170 -14.65 2.51 -8.09
CA GLY A 170 -14.78 1.70 -6.90
C GLY A 170 -16.07 2.01 -6.15
N ASN A 171 -16.52 1.04 -5.35
CA ASN A 171 -17.76 1.12 -4.59
C ASN A 171 -17.56 1.28 -3.07
N GLN A 172 -16.31 1.41 -2.64
CA GLN A 172 -15.97 1.57 -1.23
C GLN A 172 -14.71 2.41 -1.04
N LYS A 173 -14.66 3.13 0.09
CA LYS A 173 -13.56 4.02 0.45
C LYS A 173 -13.34 3.99 1.95
N LEU A 174 -12.09 3.97 2.38
CA LEU A 174 -11.71 4.17 3.78
C LEU A 174 -11.53 5.67 4.07
N GLU A 175 -12.09 6.11 5.17
CA GLU A 175 -11.97 7.47 5.68
C GLU A 175 -11.55 7.41 7.14
N CYS A 176 -10.59 8.24 7.56
CA CYS A 176 -10.17 8.30 8.95
C CYS A 176 -11.19 9.12 9.75
N GLU A 177 -11.77 8.52 10.78
CA GLU A 177 -12.67 9.18 11.72
C GLU A 177 -11.93 9.77 12.91
N LEU A 178 -10.99 9.00 13.47
CA LEU A 178 -10.25 9.39 14.66
C LEU A 178 -8.82 8.82 14.61
N THR A 179 -7.87 9.59 15.10
CA THR A 179 -6.49 9.09 15.33
C THR A 179 -6.06 9.41 16.75
N LEU A 180 -5.54 8.36 17.41
CA LEU A 180 -4.86 8.51 18.69
C LEU A 180 -3.34 8.32 18.49
N LYS A 181 -2.57 9.12 19.17
CA LYS A 181 -1.11 9.00 19.31
C LYS A 181 -0.78 8.97 20.80
N ASP A 182 -0.15 7.88 21.23
CA ASP A 182 0.13 7.66 22.66
C ASP A 182 -1.12 7.81 23.56
N GLY A 183 -2.28 7.30 23.07
CA GLY A 183 -3.57 7.38 23.75
C GLY A 183 -4.23 8.77 23.73
N LYS A 184 -3.64 9.77 23.09
CA LYS A 184 -4.20 11.12 22.97
C LYS A 184 -4.82 11.32 21.59
N VAL A 185 -5.99 11.93 21.53
CA VAL A 185 -6.65 12.30 20.26
C VAL A 185 -5.82 13.38 19.56
N VAL A 186 -5.37 13.08 18.34
CA VAL A 186 -4.61 14.01 17.47
C VAL A 186 -5.36 14.38 16.20
N TYR A 187 -6.41 13.64 15.88
CA TYR A 187 -7.31 13.93 14.77
C TYR A 187 -8.71 13.41 15.10
N ASP A 188 -9.73 14.22 14.86
CA ASP A 188 -11.13 13.90 15.08
C ASP A 188 -11.95 14.57 13.98
N LEU A 189 -12.37 13.79 12.99
CA LEU A 189 -13.04 14.29 11.79
C LEU A 189 -14.41 14.92 12.10
N ASN A 190 -15.17 14.28 12.98
CA ASN A 190 -16.57 14.62 13.24
C ASN A 190 -16.83 15.07 14.68
N GLY A 191 -15.78 15.40 15.45
CA GLY A 191 -15.91 15.87 16.83
C GLY A 191 -16.45 14.80 17.80
N LEU A 192 -16.14 13.50 17.54
CA LEU A 192 -16.63 12.38 18.36
C LEU A 192 -16.22 12.48 19.83
N THR A 193 -15.08 13.13 20.10
CA THR A 193 -14.55 13.34 21.44
C THR A 193 -14.85 14.71 22.02
N SER A 194 -15.46 15.58 21.24
CA SER A 194 -15.79 16.95 21.64
C SER A 194 -17.09 16.99 22.46
N LYS A 195 -17.16 17.95 23.39
CA LYS A 195 -18.42 18.20 24.13
C LYS A 195 -19.41 18.90 23.21
N ASP A 196 -20.68 18.54 23.37
CA ASP A 196 -21.79 19.27 22.75
C ASP A 196 -21.74 20.75 23.22
N TRP A 197 -21.80 21.69 22.29
CA TRP A 197 -21.75 23.14 22.59
C TRP A 197 -22.89 23.62 23.48
N THR A 198 -23.99 22.86 23.55
CA THR A 198 -25.14 23.17 24.44
C THR A 198 -24.93 22.66 25.87
N LYS A 199 -23.94 21.80 26.11
CA LYS A 199 -23.65 21.23 27.43
C LYS A 199 -22.53 22.01 28.13
N LYS A 200 -22.85 22.61 29.30
CA LYS A 200 -21.87 23.24 30.16
C LYS A 200 -20.99 22.21 30.90
#